data_654973ddeab9ed1f584bfad544052c4d
#
_entry.id   654973ddeab9ed1f584bfad544052c4d
#
_cell.length_a   1.000
_cell.length_b   1.000
_cell.length_c   1.000
_cell.angle_alpha   90.00
_cell.angle_beta   90.00
_cell.angle_gamma   90.00
#
_symmetry.space_group_name_H-M   'P 1'
#
loop_
_entity.id
_entity.type
_entity.pdbx_description
1 polymer ?
#
loop_
_entity_poly.entity_id
_entity_poly.type
_entity_poly.pdbx_seq_one_letter_code
_entity_poly.pdbx_strand_id
1 'polypeptide(L)'
;SVAYPNFLDWRERQKSFTHLGVFRSQSFNYVGPTETERIEGAQFTHDMFPALGIAPPLGRWFGADDDKPGAARTALISERFWQRFFGGRPEILGEKLTLSGEIYSVIGVMPANFRIPTNGPDVWVPFGLFGDQNMNRGNHPGLFAVGRLKPGVALDTARADMVAVARQLEQEYPQTNTGNSVLLEPLVDRVVGEA
;
A
#
# COMPACT_ATOMS: atom_id res chain seq x y z
N SER A 1 9.85 -7.32 6.20
CA SER A 1 9.51 -6.75 4.87
C SER A 1 9.62 -7.81 3.79
N VAL A 2 8.96 -7.61 2.67
CA VAL A 2 8.93 -8.53 1.53
C VAL A 2 9.56 -7.86 0.30
N ALA A 3 10.21 -8.65 -0.56
CA ALA A 3 10.59 -8.20 -1.89
C ALA A 3 9.35 -8.19 -2.81
N TYR A 4 9.24 -7.19 -3.68
CA TYR A 4 8.06 -7.06 -4.54
C TYR A 4 7.81 -8.27 -5.45
N PRO A 5 8.83 -8.89 -6.09
CA PRO A 5 8.61 -10.12 -6.84
C PRO A 5 8.08 -11.29 -5.99
N ASN A 6 8.51 -11.40 -4.72
CA ASN A 6 7.96 -12.41 -3.81
C ASN A 6 6.48 -12.15 -3.51
N PHE A 7 6.10 -10.88 -3.33
CA PHE A 7 4.69 -10.52 -3.15
C PHE A 7 3.85 -10.88 -4.38
N LEU A 8 4.34 -10.64 -5.60
CA LEU A 8 3.63 -11.03 -6.82
C LEU A 8 3.39 -12.55 -6.87
N ASP A 9 4.42 -13.34 -6.54
CA ASP A 9 4.28 -14.80 -6.42
C ASP A 9 3.31 -15.21 -5.30
N TRP A 10 3.35 -14.55 -4.15
CA TRP A 10 2.40 -14.80 -3.07
C TRP A 10 0.96 -14.56 -3.52
N ARG A 11 0.71 -13.43 -4.15
CA ARG A 11 -0.62 -13.06 -4.66
C ARG A 11 -1.18 -14.10 -5.64
N GLU A 12 -0.32 -14.65 -6.50
CA GLU A 12 -0.71 -15.64 -7.49
C GLU A 12 -0.92 -17.04 -6.89
N ARG A 13 -0.06 -17.47 -5.95
CA ARG A 13 0.00 -18.87 -5.48
C ARG A 13 -0.81 -19.14 -4.23
N GLN A 14 -1.10 -18.13 -3.40
CA GLN A 14 -1.84 -18.27 -2.16
C GLN A 14 -3.31 -18.66 -2.41
N LYS A 15 -3.91 -19.38 -1.45
CA LYS A 15 -5.29 -19.90 -1.54
C LYS A 15 -6.19 -19.35 -0.45
N SER A 16 -5.63 -18.65 0.53
CA SER A 16 -6.28 -18.28 1.79
C SER A 16 -6.88 -16.89 1.82
N PHE A 17 -6.44 -15.98 0.93
CA PHE A 17 -6.87 -14.58 0.94
C PHE A 17 -7.75 -14.25 -0.26
N THR A 18 -8.76 -13.40 -0.04
CA THR A 18 -9.54 -12.78 -1.11
C THR A 18 -8.80 -11.60 -1.74
N HIS A 19 -8.09 -10.84 -0.90
CA HIS A 19 -7.26 -9.70 -1.30
C HIS A 19 -5.94 -9.77 -0.55
N LEU A 20 -4.86 -9.48 -1.26
CA LEU A 20 -3.52 -9.38 -0.70
C LEU A 20 -2.84 -8.18 -1.34
N GLY A 21 -2.55 -7.16 -0.54
CA GLY A 21 -1.88 -5.94 -0.97
C GLY A 21 -0.57 -5.72 -0.23
N VAL A 22 0.24 -4.83 -0.75
CA VAL A 22 1.45 -4.34 -0.06
C VAL A 22 1.46 -2.84 0.02
N PHE A 23 2.18 -2.35 1.04
CA PHE A 23 2.42 -0.93 1.23
C PHE A 23 3.82 -0.68 1.77
N ARG A 24 4.28 0.56 1.60
CA ARG A 24 5.44 1.11 2.32
C ARG A 24 5.23 2.59 2.63
N SER A 25 5.91 3.07 3.67
CA SER A 25 6.01 4.51 3.94
C SER A 25 6.92 5.18 2.92
N GLN A 26 6.57 6.39 2.53
CA GLN A 26 7.31 7.22 1.58
C GLN A 26 7.08 8.68 1.94
N SER A 27 8.14 9.45 2.17
CA SER A 27 7.99 10.90 2.28
C SER A 27 8.03 11.55 0.89
N PHE A 28 7.31 12.66 0.75
CA PHE A 28 7.29 13.46 -0.47
C PHE A 28 7.62 14.91 -0.18
N ASN A 29 8.24 15.59 -1.13
CA ASN A 29 8.35 17.04 -1.13
C ASN A 29 7.13 17.60 -1.86
N TYR A 30 6.19 18.15 -1.11
CA TYR A 30 4.98 18.77 -1.64
C TYR A 30 5.25 20.24 -1.94
N VAL A 31 4.98 20.67 -3.17
CA VAL A 31 5.04 22.08 -3.56
C VAL A 31 3.72 22.73 -3.17
N GLY A 32 3.72 23.36 -2.01
CA GLY A 32 2.57 24.10 -1.48
C GLY A 32 2.45 25.52 -2.09
N PRO A 33 1.40 26.27 -1.70
CA PRO A 33 1.15 27.60 -2.25
C PRO A 33 2.23 28.63 -1.94
N THR A 34 2.91 28.50 -0.81
CA THR A 34 3.92 29.45 -0.33
C THR A 34 5.32 28.87 -0.27
N GLU A 35 5.44 27.58 0.03
CA GLU A 35 6.72 26.89 0.21
C GLU A 35 6.63 25.41 -0.13
N THR A 36 7.77 24.76 -0.28
CA THR A 36 7.86 23.32 -0.43
C THR A 36 7.99 22.70 0.96
N GLU A 37 7.10 21.77 1.28
CA GLU A 37 7.11 21.05 2.56
C GLU A 37 7.38 19.56 2.34
N ARG A 38 8.12 18.97 3.28
CA ARG A 38 8.23 17.53 3.36
C ARG A 38 7.01 16.97 4.10
N ILE A 39 6.27 16.12 3.44
CA ILE A 39 5.08 15.47 3.99
C ILE A 39 5.25 13.96 4.06
N GLU A 40 4.59 13.33 5.02
CA GLU A 40 4.53 11.88 5.10
C GLU A 40 3.52 11.33 4.11
N GLY A 41 3.86 10.22 3.50
CA GLY A 41 3.01 9.54 2.56
C GLY A 41 3.22 8.03 2.58
N ALA A 42 2.51 7.35 1.72
CA ALA A 42 2.64 5.91 1.52
C ALA A 42 2.41 5.52 0.07
N GLN A 43 2.99 4.40 -0.32
CA GLN A 43 2.69 3.73 -1.57
C GLN A 43 1.86 2.48 -1.27
N PHE A 44 0.70 2.35 -1.93
CA PHE A 44 -0.23 1.25 -1.77
C PHE A 44 -0.45 0.55 -3.10
N THR A 45 -0.47 -0.78 -3.10
CA THR A 45 -1.11 -1.50 -4.21
C THR A 45 -2.63 -1.35 -4.13
N HIS A 46 -3.32 -1.45 -5.25
CA HIS A 46 -4.79 -1.28 -5.32
C HIS A 46 -5.56 -2.26 -4.42
N ASP A 47 -5.03 -3.47 -4.19
CA ASP A 47 -5.63 -4.48 -3.31
C ASP A 47 -5.62 -4.12 -1.81
N MET A 48 -4.87 -3.10 -1.40
CA MET A 48 -4.82 -2.67 -0.01
C MET A 48 -6.19 -2.22 0.52
N PHE A 49 -6.96 -1.47 -0.29
CA PHE A 49 -8.25 -0.92 0.15
C PHE A 49 -9.30 -2.01 0.37
N PRO A 50 -9.53 -2.94 -0.58
CA PRO A 50 -10.43 -4.06 -0.34
C PRO A 50 -9.90 -5.02 0.74
N ALA A 51 -8.58 -5.20 0.89
CA ALA A 51 -8.01 -5.98 1.99
C ALA A 51 -8.35 -5.36 3.35
N LEU A 52 -8.26 -4.03 3.48
CA LEU A 52 -8.62 -3.30 4.69
C LEU A 52 -10.15 -3.13 4.88
N GLY A 53 -10.92 -3.29 3.81
CA GLY A 53 -12.39 -3.12 3.85
C GLY A 53 -12.83 -1.68 4.06
N ILE A 54 -12.06 -0.73 3.55
CA ILE A 54 -12.35 0.71 3.66
C ILE A 54 -12.63 1.32 2.30
N ALA A 55 -13.41 2.40 2.30
CA ALA A 55 -13.66 3.23 1.14
C ALA A 55 -13.39 4.70 1.47
N PRO A 56 -12.88 5.51 0.54
CA PRO A 56 -12.77 6.94 0.75
C PRO A 56 -14.18 7.55 0.86
N PRO A 57 -14.42 8.44 1.83
CA PRO A 57 -15.71 9.12 1.98
C PRO A 57 -16.00 10.10 0.83
N LEU A 58 -14.97 10.51 0.09
CA LEU A 58 -15.08 11.33 -1.10
C LEU A 58 -14.18 10.75 -2.20
N GLY A 59 -14.73 10.61 -3.40
CA GLY A 59 -14.00 10.08 -4.56
C GLY A 59 -13.92 8.55 -4.56
N ARG A 60 -12.82 8.02 -5.03
CA ARG A 60 -12.55 6.59 -5.18
C ARG A 60 -11.14 6.22 -4.73
N TRP A 61 -10.87 4.94 -4.47
CA TRP A 61 -9.52 4.40 -4.31
C TRP A 61 -8.84 4.09 -5.65
N PHE A 62 -7.60 3.60 -5.60
CA PHE A 62 -6.89 3.11 -6.78
C PHE A 62 -7.57 1.85 -7.31
N GLY A 63 -7.79 1.79 -8.63
CA GLY A 63 -8.07 0.55 -9.33
C GLY A 63 -6.79 -0.09 -9.89
N ALA A 64 -6.92 -1.28 -10.47
CA ALA A 64 -5.79 -1.96 -11.12
C ALA A 64 -5.17 -1.14 -12.25
N ASP A 65 -5.96 -0.30 -12.92
CA ASP A 65 -5.48 0.57 -14.00
C ASP A 65 -4.67 1.77 -13.50
N ASP A 66 -4.84 2.17 -12.25
CA ASP A 66 -4.01 3.22 -11.62
C ASP A 66 -2.68 2.63 -11.11
N ASP A 67 -2.64 1.33 -10.82
CA ASP A 67 -1.57 0.65 -10.08
C ASP A 67 -0.69 -0.22 -10.98
N LYS A 68 -0.17 0.38 -12.04
CA LYS A 68 0.73 -0.27 -13.00
C LYS A 68 1.75 0.72 -13.56
N PRO A 69 2.90 0.25 -14.07
CA PRO A 69 3.87 1.09 -14.74
C PRO A 69 3.24 1.88 -15.88
N GLY A 70 3.59 3.17 -15.98
CA GLY A 70 3.08 4.06 -17.02
C GLY A 70 1.64 4.53 -16.86
N ALA A 71 0.93 4.15 -15.80
CA ALA A 71 -0.39 4.67 -15.50
C ALA A 71 -0.35 6.19 -15.19
N ALA A 72 -1.48 6.86 -15.34
CA ALA A 72 -1.64 8.24 -14.90
C ALA A 72 -1.39 8.33 -13.38
N ARG A 73 -0.62 9.33 -12.95
CA ARG A 73 -0.33 9.53 -11.53
C ARG A 73 -1.55 10.04 -10.79
N THR A 74 -2.07 9.24 -9.88
CA THR A 74 -3.20 9.56 -9.01
C THR A 74 -2.78 9.53 -7.55
N ALA A 75 -3.47 10.30 -6.71
CA ALA A 75 -3.22 10.36 -5.27
C ALA A 75 -4.52 10.39 -4.48
N LEU A 76 -4.50 9.75 -3.32
CA LEU A 76 -5.46 9.96 -2.25
C LEU A 76 -4.82 10.88 -1.22
N ILE A 77 -5.61 11.73 -0.57
CA ILE A 77 -5.13 12.65 0.45
C ILE A 77 -5.84 12.41 1.78
N SER A 78 -5.18 12.75 2.88
CA SER A 78 -5.83 12.74 4.20
C SER A 78 -6.81 13.89 4.32
N GLU A 79 -7.83 13.71 5.18
CA GLU A 79 -8.73 14.81 5.52
C GLU A 79 -7.97 16.01 6.10
N ARG A 80 -6.96 15.76 6.94
CA ARG A 80 -6.09 16.82 7.51
C ARG A 80 -5.40 17.63 6.42
N PHE A 81 -4.81 16.97 5.42
CA PHE A 81 -4.15 17.62 4.29
C PHE A 81 -5.15 18.42 3.46
N TRP A 82 -6.34 17.85 3.18
CA TRP A 82 -7.42 18.52 2.46
C TRP A 82 -7.89 19.80 3.16
N GLN A 83 -8.12 19.73 4.48
CA GLN A 83 -8.50 20.89 5.25
C GLN A 83 -7.41 21.97 5.26
N ARG A 84 -6.15 21.56 5.50
CA ARG A 84 -5.01 22.49 5.64
C ARG A 84 -4.70 23.25 4.36
N PHE A 85 -4.62 22.57 3.23
CA PHE A 85 -4.16 23.17 1.98
C PHE A 85 -5.27 23.57 1.02
N PHE A 86 -6.47 23.02 1.17
CA PHE A 86 -7.59 23.25 0.26
C PHE A 86 -8.86 23.72 0.97
N GLY A 87 -8.81 23.96 2.28
CA GLY A 87 -9.94 24.48 3.06
C GLY A 87 -11.17 23.56 3.07
N GLY A 88 -10.98 22.25 2.82
CA GLY A 88 -12.09 21.30 2.77
C GLY A 88 -13.08 21.49 1.62
N ARG A 89 -12.65 22.16 0.53
CA ARG A 89 -13.50 22.41 -0.64
C ARG A 89 -13.91 21.09 -1.32
N PRO A 90 -15.19 20.91 -1.66
CA PRO A 90 -15.66 19.67 -2.30
C PRO A 90 -15.08 19.46 -3.72
N GLU A 91 -14.62 20.53 -4.38
CA GLU A 91 -14.01 20.50 -5.73
C GLU A 91 -12.57 20.00 -5.72
N ILE A 92 -12.16 19.26 -4.68
CA ILE A 92 -10.81 18.70 -4.55
C ILE A 92 -10.48 17.62 -5.58
N LEU A 93 -11.48 16.89 -6.06
CA LEU A 93 -11.26 15.82 -7.03
C LEU A 93 -10.79 16.38 -8.37
N GLY A 94 -9.66 15.86 -8.86
CA GLY A 94 -9.00 16.34 -10.07
C GLY A 94 -7.95 17.42 -9.84
N GLU A 95 -7.85 18.02 -8.65
CA GLU A 95 -6.79 18.95 -8.28
C GLU A 95 -5.41 18.30 -8.46
N LYS A 96 -4.43 19.14 -8.83
CA LYS A 96 -3.07 18.70 -9.09
C LYS A 96 -2.18 18.95 -7.88
N LEU A 97 -1.43 17.91 -7.49
CA LEU A 97 -0.39 17.99 -6.48
C LEU A 97 0.97 17.75 -7.12
N THR A 98 1.94 18.61 -6.83
CA THR A 98 3.33 18.32 -7.18
C THR A 98 4.01 17.66 -5.99
N LEU A 99 4.36 16.38 -6.15
CA LEU A 99 4.97 15.54 -5.13
C LEU A 99 6.35 15.08 -5.65
N SER A 100 7.43 15.56 -5.03
CA SER A 100 8.82 15.24 -5.41
C SER A 100 9.10 15.44 -6.91
N GLY A 101 8.55 16.53 -7.48
CA GLY A 101 8.75 16.91 -8.88
C GLY A 101 7.78 16.28 -9.87
N GLU A 102 6.89 15.38 -9.44
CA GLU A 102 5.91 14.71 -10.29
C GLU A 102 4.49 15.21 -9.98
N ILE A 103 3.66 15.32 -11.01
CA ILE A 103 2.28 15.81 -10.88
C ILE A 103 1.31 14.65 -10.72
N TYR A 104 0.54 14.68 -9.63
CA TYR A 104 -0.50 13.71 -9.29
C TYR A 104 -1.88 14.38 -9.32
N SER A 105 -2.90 13.66 -9.76
CA SER A 105 -4.30 14.09 -9.65
C SER A 105 -4.94 13.50 -8.41
N VAL A 106 -5.60 14.33 -7.61
CA VAL A 106 -6.37 13.87 -6.44
C VAL A 106 -7.61 13.12 -6.92
N ILE A 107 -7.78 11.88 -6.48
CA ILE A 107 -8.94 11.04 -6.83
C ILE A 107 -9.84 10.70 -5.65
N GLY A 108 -9.43 11.03 -4.44
CA GLY A 108 -10.23 10.81 -3.24
C GLY A 108 -9.59 11.36 -1.98
N VAL A 109 -10.41 11.41 -0.94
CA VAL A 109 -10.01 11.82 0.42
C VAL A 109 -10.24 10.64 1.35
N MET A 110 -9.21 10.31 2.14
CA MET A 110 -9.25 9.20 3.09
C MET A 110 -10.01 9.58 4.37
N PRO A 111 -10.60 8.59 5.08
CA PRO A 111 -11.26 8.85 6.36
C PRO A 111 -10.32 9.51 7.37
N ALA A 112 -10.85 10.42 8.20
CA ALA A 112 -10.10 11.20 9.18
C ALA A 112 -9.27 10.36 10.16
N ASN A 113 -9.76 9.17 10.49
CA ASN A 113 -9.14 8.24 11.43
C ASN A 113 -8.28 7.16 10.77
N PHE A 114 -8.07 7.23 9.47
CA PHE A 114 -7.23 6.25 8.78
C PHE A 114 -5.74 6.49 9.08
N ARG A 115 -5.04 5.47 9.59
CA ARG A 115 -3.66 5.54 10.09
C ARG A 115 -2.80 4.36 9.65
N ILE A 116 -2.87 3.98 8.39
CA ILE A 116 -1.99 2.96 7.83
C ILE A 116 -1.17 3.59 6.70
N PRO A 117 0.16 3.58 6.79
CA PRO A 117 0.99 3.24 7.98
C PRO A 117 0.72 4.14 9.20
N THR A 118 1.14 3.70 10.39
CA THR A 118 0.82 4.34 11.68
C THR A 118 1.38 5.75 11.85
N ASN A 119 2.36 6.16 11.04
CA ASN A 119 2.90 7.53 11.01
C ASN A 119 1.91 8.59 10.48
N GLY A 120 0.70 8.19 10.08
CA GLY A 120 -0.35 9.11 9.66
C GLY A 120 -0.04 9.85 8.36
N PRO A 121 0.01 9.15 7.23
CA PRO A 121 0.30 9.77 5.94
C PRO A 121 -0.66 10.90 5.58
N ASP A 122 -0.14 11.90 4.87
CA ASP A 122 -0.93 12.96 4.24
C ASP A 122 -1.37 12.60 2.82
N VAL A 123 -0.58 11.74 2.14
CA VAL A 123 -0.87 11.31 0.77
C VAL A 123 -0.60 9.82 0.60
N TRP A 124 -1.37 9.17 -0.27
CA TRP A 124 -1.14 7.81 -0.75
C TRP A 124 -1.08 7.82 -2.26
N VAL A 125 -0.10 7.12 -2.84
CA VAL A 125 0.06 6.97 -4.28
C VAL A 125 0.13 5.49 -4.66
N PRO A 126 -0.22 5.11 -5.91
CA PRO A 126 -0.15 3.72 -6.34
C PRO A 126 1.29 3.18 -6.34
N PHE A 127 1.51 2.01 -5.74
CA PHE A 127 2.82 1.36 -5.72
C PHE A 127 3.26 0.90 -7.13
N GLY A 128 2.32 0.43 -7.94
CA GLY A 128 2.58 -0.09 -9.27
C GLY A 128 3.23 0.89 -10.24
N LEU A 129 3.10 2.20 -10.00
CA LEU A 129 3.86 3.23 -10.73
C LEU A 129 5.39 3.02 -10.62
N PHE A 130 5.85 2.36 -9.56
CA PHE A 130 7.26 2.10 -9.25
C PHE A 130 7.61 0.61 -9.37
N GLY A 131 6.70 -0.21 -9.89
CA GLY A 131 6.84 -1.66 -9.96
C GLY A 131 8.12 -2.11 -10.63
N ASP A 132 8.44 -1.56 -11.80
CA ASP A 132 9.63 -1.93 -12.58
C ASP A 132 10.93 -1.68 -11.83
N GLN A 133 10.99 -0.63 -11.01
CA GLN A 133 12.16 -0.28 -10.19
C GLN A 133 12.35 -1.23 -9.00
N ASN A 134 11.33 -2.00 -8.64
CA ASN A 134 11.32 -2.89 -7.49
C ASN A 134 11.37 -4.38 -7.86
N MET A 135 11.70 -4.73 -9.10
CA MET A 135 11.72 -6.12 -9.58
C MET A 135 12.97 -6.93 -9.16
N ASN A 136 13.82 -6.40 -8.30
CA ASN A 136 14.93 -7.14 -7.73
C ASN A 136 14.48 -7.95 -6.50
N ARG A 137 14.48 -9.29 -6.59
CA ARG A 137 14.06 -10.21 -5.53
C ARG A 137 14.94 -10.17 -4.27
N GLY A 138 16.21 -9.79 -4.42
CA GLY A 138 17.12 -9.59 -3.28
C GLY A 138 16.92 -8.23 -2.58
N ASN A 139 16.11 -7.34 -3.12
CA ASN A 139 15.83 -6.04 -2.52
C ASN A 139 14.60 -6.09 -1.62
N HIS A 140 14.78 -5.63 -0.37
CA HIS A 140 13.72 -5.53 0.63
C HIS A 140 13.42 -4.06 0.95
N PRO A 141 12.64 -3.36 0.12
CA PRO A 141 12.46 -1.91 0.20
C PRO A 141 11.50 -1.44 1.31
N GLY A 142 11.31 -2.24 2.35
CA GLY A 142 10.40 -1.91 3.45
C GLY A 142 8.92 -2.16 3.12
N LEU A 143 8.62 -3.10 2.22
CA LEU A 143 7.24 -3.49 1.93
C LEU A 143 6.67 -4.38 3.03
N PHE A 144 5.43 -4.08 3.43
CA PHE A 144 4.60 -4.88 4.31
C PHE A 144 3.35 -5.32 3.56
N ALA A 145 2.93 -6.57 3.78
CA ALA A 145 1.73 -7.12 3.16
C ALA A 145 0.56 -7.10 4.14
N VAL A 146 -0.64 -6.85 3.60
CA VAL A 146 -1.92 -6.98 4.32
C VAL A 146 -2.83 -7.85 3.47
N GLY A 147 -3.45 -8.86 4.11
CA GLY A 147 -4.38 -9.77 3.46
C GLY A 147 -5.73 -9.84 4.16
N ARG A 148 -6.78 -10.04 3.40
CA ARG A 148 -8.12 -10.37 3.90
C ARG A 148 -8.37 -11.85 3.69
N LEU A 149 -8.52 -12.60 4.76
CA LEU A 149 -8.84 -14.01 4.69
C LEU A 149 -10.17 -14.25 3.96
N LYS A 150 -10.24 -15.34 3.20
CA LYS A 150 -11.50 -15.83 2.64
C LYS A 150 -12.46 -16.22 3.77
N PRO A 151 -13.78 -16.09 3.58
CA PRO A 151 -14.76 -16.55 4.55
C PRO A 151 -14.51 -18.00 4.97
N GLY A 152 -14.49 -18.25 6.27
CA GLY A 152 -14.29 -19.61 6.85
C GLY A 152 -12.84 -20.09 6.89
N VAL A 153 -11.87 -19.34 6.39
CA VAL A 153 -10.44 -19.68 6.49
C VAL A 153 -9.89 -19.23 7.84
N ALA A 154 -9.38 -20.17 8.63
CA ALA A 154 -8.71 -19.87 9.89
C ALA A 154 -7.30 -19.30 9.65
N LEU A 155 -6.82 -18.50 10.60
CA LEU A 155 -5.48 -17.90 10.53
C LEU A 155 -4.36 -18.95 10.41
N ASP A 156 -4.48 -20.08 11.14
CA ASP A 156 -3.49 -21.15 11.09
C ASP A 156 -3.46 -21.87 9.73
N THR A 157 -4.61 -21.98 9.06
CA THR A 157 -4.69 -22.50 7.70
C THR A 157 -3.96 -21.55 6.73
N ALA A 158 -4.18 -20.24 6.88
CA ALA A 158 -3.49 -19.25 6.07
C ALA A 158 -1.97 -19.21 6.35
N ARG A 159 -1.55 -19.40 7.60
CA ARG A 159 -0.13 -19.55 7.95
C ARG A 159 0.51 -20.73 7.23
N ALA A 160 -0.14 -21.90 7.28
CA ALA A 160 0.35 -23.09 6.59
C ALA A 160 0.44 -22.91 5.08
N ASP A 161 -0.56 -22.28 4.47
CA ASP A 161 -0.59 -21.94 3.04
C ASP A 161 0.61 -21.04 2.67
N MET A 162 0.81 -19.94 3.39
CA MET A 162 1.89 -19.00 3.10
C MET A 162 3.29 -19.57 3.35
N VAL A 163 3.44 -20.45 4.36
CA VAL A 163 4.69 -21.18 4.58
C VAL A 163 4.97 -22.13 3.42
N ALA A 164 3.94 -22.79 2.89
CA ALA A 164 4.11 -23.66 1.71
C ALA A 164 4.53 -22.87 0.47
N VAL A 165 3.94 -21.68 0.24
CA VAL A 165 4.36 -20.78 -0.83
C VAL A 165 5.82 -20.29 -0.63
N ALA A 166 6.20 -19.93 0.60
CA ALA A 166 7.56 -19.51 0.90
C ALA A 166 8.59 -20.61 0.60
N ARG A 167 8.27 -21.87 0.94
CA ARG A 167 9.14 -23.04 0.62
C ARG A 167 9.27 -23.27 -0.88
N GLN A 168 8.21 -23.11 -1.66
CA GLN A 168 8.28 -23.19 -3.11
C GLN A 168 9.23 -22.12 -3.67
N LEU A 169 9.13 -20.87 -3.19
CA LEU A 169 10.00 -19.78 -3.61
C LEU A 169 11.46 -19.99 -3.19
N GLU A 170 11.70 -20.60 -2.03
CA GLU A 170 13.05 -21.00 -1.61
C GLU A 170 13.68 -22.03 -2.57
N GLN A 171 12.90 -23.00 -3.03
CA GLN A 171 13.35 -24.00 -4.00
C GLN A 171 13.62 -23.40 -5.38
N GLU A 172 12.76 -22.48 -5.84
CA GLU A 172 12.89 -21.85 -7.15
C GLU A 172 13.98 -20.76 -7.17
N TYR A 173 14.15 -20.05 -6.07
CA TYR A 173 15.06 -18.90 -5.94
C TYR A 173 15.96 -19.02 -4.71
N PRO A 174 16.79 -20.09 -4.60
CA PRO A 174 17.57 -20.33 -3.37
C PRO A 174 18.55 -19.21 -3.05
N GLN A 175 19.07 -18.49 -4.04
CA GLN A 175 20.04 -17.41 -3.83
C GLN A 175 19.45 -16.20 -3.08
N THR A 176 18.14 -15.98 -3.17
CA THR A 176 17.47 -14.82 -2.56
C THR A 176 16.47 -15.20 -1.48
N ASN A 177 16.00 -16.45 -1.45
CA ASN A 177 14.89 -16.86 -0.59
C ASN A 177 15.26 -17.93 0.46
N THR A 178 16.52 -18.42 0.48
CA THR A 178 16.95 -19.38 1.49
C THR A 178 16.76 -18.83 2.90
N GLY A 179 16.02 -19.57 3.75
CA GLY A 179 15.70 -19.20 5.12
C GLY A 179 14.61 -18.14 5.25
N ASN A 180 14.04 -17.65 4.16
CA ASN A 180 12.91 -16.73 4.19
C ASN A 180 11.61 -17.49 4.49
N SER A 181 10.84 -16.96 5.43
CA SER A 181 9.51 -17.46 5.77
C SER A 181 8.52 -16.30 5.89
N VAL A 182 7.24 -16.63 6.04
CA VAL A 182 6.16 -15.66 6.19
C VAL A 182 5.57 -15.75 7.57
N LEU A 183 5.56 -14.63 8.28
CA LEU A 183 4.86 -14.49 9.56
C LEU A 183 3.53 -13.79 9.31
N LEU A 184 2.42 -14.41 9.75
CA LEU A 184 1.10 -13.82 9.73
C LEU A 184 0.65 -13.48 11.14
N GLU A 185 0.24 -12.23 11.33
CA GLU A 185 -0.30 -11.70 12.57
C GLU A 185 -1.65 -11.02 12.29
N PRO A 186 -2.62 -11.05 13.21
CA PRO A 186 -3.82 -10.25 13.08
C PRO A 186 -3.45 -8.76 13.00
N LEU A 187 -4.05 -8.02 12.06
CA LEU A 187 -3.76 -6.60 11.87
C LEU A 187 -4.12 -5.77 13.13
N VAL A 188 -5.18 -6.18 13.84
CA VAL A 188 -5.62 -5.53 15.09
C VAL A 188 -4.53 -5.54 16.15
N ASP A 189 -3.80 -6.66 16.28
CA ASP A 189 -2.72 -6.81 17.27
C ASP A 189 -1.54 -5.86 16.98
N ARG A 190 -1.33 -5.53 15.71
CA ARG A 190 -0.30 -4.58 15.26
C ARG A 190 -0.70 -3.12 15.44
N VAL A 191 -1.98 -2.80 15.30
CA VAL A 191 -2.48 -1.41 15.34
C VAL A 191 -2.83 -0.99 16.77
N VAL A 192 -3.24 -1.92 17.63
CA VAL A 192 -3.68 -1.68 19.02
C VAL A 192 -2.60 -2.02 20.05
N GLY A 193 -1.61 -2.83 19.68
CA GLY A 193 -0.54 -3.29 20.60
C GLY A 193 0.49 -2.23 21.01
N GLU A 194 0.38 -1.00 20.49
CA GLU A 194 1.25 0.15 20.84
C GLU A 194 0.50 1.27 21.59
N ALA A 195 -0.56 0.93 22.32
CA ALA A 195 -1.31 1.87 23.16
C ALA A 195 -0.87 1.82 24.62
#